data_ea0a442d7b1fbb49422e1ebf0d5f5789
#
_entry.id   ea0a442d7b1fbb49422e1ebf0d5f5789
#
_cell.length_a   1.000
_cell.length_b   1.000
_cell.length_c   1.000
_cell.angle_alpha   90.00
_cell.angle_beta   90.00
_cell.angle_gamma   90.00
#
_symmetry.space_group_name_H-M   'P 1'
#
loop_
_entity.id
_entity.type
_entity.pdbx_description
1 polymer ?
#
loop_
_entity_poly.entity_id
_entity_poly.type
_entity_poly.pdbx_seq_one_letter_code
_entity_poly.pdbx_strand_id
1 'polypeptide(L)'
;MSKLTVACVQTNSKRDPADNVAEISPMIREASARGADFITTPEIVGMFEPKRSLALEKAEPEDSHTVLAAFRALADELSCWLLIGSISIKLDSDKLSNRSFLVGPDGAIVARYSKIHMFDVQVGDGATYRESHTYEPGTEAVLAATPWGPLGMTICYDIRFPALYRTLAQAGAGMITAPAAFTQVTGQAHWHVLQRARAIENGAFIISAAQTGTHAEGRQTYGHSVIVAPWGEVLADAGEAPGVITAEIDLADVAKARGKVPSLSHDRVFAAPRTAEAAPVAAGE
;
A
#
# COMPACT_ATOMS: atom_id res chain seq x y z
N MET A 1 10.04 17.72 12.82
CA MET A 1 8.67 18.27 12.62
C MET A 1 7.69 17.15 12.90
N SER A 2 6.62 17.40 13.69
CA SER A 2 5.64 16.33 14.02
C SER A 2 4.42 16.36 13.10
N LYS A 3 4.13 17.50 12.46
CA LYS A 3 2.99 17.70 11.56
C LYS A 3 3.41 17.67 10.11
N LEU A 4 2.56 17.07 9.26
CA LEU A 4 2.70 17.09 7.80
C LEU A 4 1.31 16.93 7.16
N THR A 5 1.18 17.42 5.93
CA THR A 5 0.03 17.15 5.08
C THR A 5 0.34 15.95 4.18
N VAL A 6 -0.44 14.89 4.29
CA VAL A 6 -0.34 13.72 3.42
C VAL A 6 -1.42 13.72 2.36
N ALA A 7 -1.11 13.23 1.16
CA ALA A 7 -2.06 13.08 0.07
C ALA A 7 -2.09 11.66 -0.47
N CYS A 8 -3.28 11.18 -0.81
CA CYS A 8 -3.47 10.00 -1.62
C CYS A 8 -4.06 10.39 -2.97
N VAL A 9 -3.41 9.96 -4.04
CA VAL A 9 -3.87 10.11 -5.41
C VAL A 9 -4.62 8.82 -5.79
N GLN A 10 -5.91 8.90 -6.07
CA GLN A 10 -6.74 7.77 -6.51
C GLN A 10 -6.83 7.75 -8.02
N THR A 11 -6.45 6.64 -8.66
CA THR A 11 -6.35 6.56 -10.12
C THR A 11 -7.13 5.40 -10.72
N ASN A 12 -7.41 5.48 -12.01
CA ASN A 12 -7.84 4.37 -12.84
C ASN A 12 -6.77 4.10 -13.90
N SER A 13 -5.70 3.42 -13.50
CA SER A 13 -4.56 3.18 -14.39
C SER A 13 -4.92 2.33 -15.60
N LYS A 14 -4.35 2.68 -16.74
CA LYS A 14 -4.53 2.06 -18.04
C LYS A 14 -3.41 1.08 -18.38
N ARG A 15 -3.51 0.45 -19.56
CA ARG A 15 -2.50 -0.48 -20.08
C ARG A 15 -1.22 0.19 -20.58
N ASP A 16 -1.32 1.47 -20.98
CA ASP A 16 -0.19 2.20 -21.55
C ASP A 16 0.52 3.02 -20.47
N PRO A 17 1.83 2.83 -20.29
CA PRO A 17 2.60 3.61 -19.31
C PRO A 17 2.62 5.12 -19.57
N ALA A 18 2.69 5.54 -20.82
CA ALA A 18 2.73 6.96 -21.17
C ALA A 18 1.39 7.66 -20.86
N ASP A 19 0.27 7.00 -21.11
CA ASP A 19 -1.07 7.50 -20.76
C ASP A 19 -1.18 7.69 -19.24
N ASN A 20 -0.66 6.73 -18.45
CA ASN A 20 -0.71 6.82 -17.00
C ASN A 20 0.15 7.98 -16.47
N VAL A 21 1.36 8.16 -17.01
CA VAL A 21 2.19 9.32 -16.66
C VAL A 21 1.47 10.64 -17.00
N ALA A 22 0.86 10.73 -18.18
CA ALA A 22 0.14 11.93 -18.64
C ALA A 22 -1.07 12.26 -17.76
N GLU A 23 -1.83 11.25 -17.31
CA GLU A 23 -3.03 11.44 -16.49
C GLU A 23 -2.72 11.67 -15.02
N ILE A 24 -1.71 11.01 -14.48
CA ILE A 24 -1.41 11.02 -13.03
C ILE A 24 -0.54 12.20 -12.64
N SER A 25 0.36 12.66 -13.52
CA SER A 25 1.22 13.80 -13.21
C SER A 25 0.45 15.08 -12.85
N PRO A 26 -0.65 15.47 -13.52
CA PRO A 26 -1.49 16.59 -13.08
C PRO A 26 -2.08 16.37 -11.68
N MET A 27 -2.46 15.15 -11.32
CA MET A 27 -3.02 14.84 -9.99
C MET A 27 -1.97 14.95 -8.89
N ILE A 28 -0.72 14.55 -9.16
CA ILE A 28 0.40 14.74 -8.22
C ILE A 28 0.69 16.23 -8.04
N ARG A 29 0.67 17.03 -9.14
CA ARG A 29 0.80 18.50 -9.05
C ARG A 29 -0.34 19.14 -8.26
N GLU A 30 -1.56 18.64 -8.42
CA GLU A 30 -2.72 19.08 -7.62
C GLU A 30 -2.52 18.78 -6.14
N ALA A 31 -2.04 17.58 -5.78
CA ALA A 31 -1.73 17.22 -4.40
C ALA A 31 -0.68 18.17 -3.79
N SER A 32 0.39 18.45 -4.52
CA SER A 32 1.42 19.41 -4.12
C SER A 32 0.86 20.83 -3.97
N ALA A 33 0.04 21.28 -4.92
CA ALA A 33 -0.61 22.61 -4.86
C ALA A 33 -1.59 22.74 -3.69
N ARG A 34 -2.14 21.62 -3.18
CA ARG A 34 -2.95 21.57 -1.95
C ARG A 34 -2.08 21.57 -0.66
N GLY A 35 -0.76 21.70 -0.79
CA GLY A 35 0.18 21.77 0.33
C GLY A 35 0.61 20.42 0.89
N ALA A 36 0.50 19.33 0.11
CA ALA A 36 0.96 18.03 0.56
C ALA A 36 2.50 17.96 0.62
N ASP A 37 3.02 17.60 1.80
CA ASP A 37 4.43 17.33 2.04
C ASP A 37 4.81 15.90 1.58
N PHE A 38 3.88 14.96 1.69
CA PHE A 38 4.03 13.55 1.34
C PHE A 38 2.86 13.10 0.48
N ILE A 39 3.15 12.68 -0.75
CA ILE A 39 2.16 12.25 -1.75
C ILE A 39 2.32 10.76 -2.00
N THR A 40 1.20 10.03 -2.07
CA THR A 40 1.21 8.59 -2.39
C THR A 40 0.36 8.31 -3.63
N THR A 41 0.82 7.36 -4.46
CA THR A 41 0.09 6.83 -5.60
C THR A 41 -0.26 5.36 -5.40
N PRO A 42 -1.20 4.77 -6.17
CA PRO A 42 -1.65 3.39 -5.98
C PRO A 42 -0.64 2.31 -6.38
N GLU A 43 -1.00 1.05 -6.08
CA GLU A 43 -0.33 -0.14 -6.62
C GLU A 43 -0.46 -0.20 -8.15
N ILE A 44 0.63 -0.67 -8.83
CA ILE A 44 0.75 -0.81 -10.30
C ILE A 44 0.31 0.44 -11.08
N VAL A 45 0.66 1.60 -10.54
CA VAL A 45 0.26 2.91 -11.04
C VAL A 45 0.77 3.20 -12.46
N GLY A 46 1.88 2.59 -12.85
CA GLY A 46 2.48 2.79 -14.17
C GLY A 46 1.83 1.98 -15.30
N MET A 47 1.26 0.83 -15.00
CA MET A 47 0.69 -0.05 -16.03
C MET A 47 -0.27 -1.06 -15.40
N PHE A 48 -1.55 -1.00 -15.76
CA PHE A 48 -2.55 -1.99 -15.33
C PHE A 48 -2.83 -2.98 -16.47
N GLU A 49 -1.95 -3.99 -16.63
CA GLU A 49 -2.05 -4.99 -17.69
C GLU A 49 -2.35 -6.39 -17.12
N PRO A 50 -3.59 -6.91 -17.28
CA PRO A 50 -3.96 -8.22 -16.75
C PRO A 50 -3.33 -9.41 -17.49
N LYS A 51 -2.91 -9.23 -18.76
CA LYS A 51 -2.31 -10.28 -19.58
C LYS A 51 -0.82 -10.39 -19.32
N ARG A 52 -0.39 -11.50 -18.70
CA ARG A 52 1.01 -11.77 -18.34
C ARG A 52 1.99 -11.51 -19.50
N SER A 53 1.69 -12.02 -20.70
CA SER A 53 2.59 -11.86 -21.86
C SER A 53 2.81 -10.40 -22.21
N LEU A 54 1.76 -9.59 -22.21
CA LEU A 54 1.84 -8.15 -22.48
C LEU A 54 2.48 -7.37 -21.33
N ALA A 55 2.25 -7.79 -20.09
CA ALA A 55 2.92 -7.19 -18.93
C ALA A 55 4.43 -7.41 -18.98
N LEU A 56 4.90 -8.63 -19.32
CA LEU A 56 6.31 -8.94 -19.49
C LEU A 56 6.96 -8.23 -20.69
N GLU A 57 6.21 -8.06 -21.77
CA GLU A 57 6.67 -7.35 -22.98
C GLU A 57 6.89 -5.86 -22.68
N LYS A 58 5.95 -5.22 -21.99
CA LYS A 58 5.96 -3.78 -21.71
C LYS A 58 6.81 -3.37 -20.51
N ALA A 59 7.06 -4.30 -19.58
CA ALA A 59 7.80 -3.99 -18.37
C ALA A 59 9.27 -3.69 -18.68
N GLU A 60 9.83 -2.72 -17.98
CA GLU A 60 11.19 -2.23 -18.14
C GLU A 60 12.04 -2.56 -16.90
N PRO A 61 13.36 -2.75 -17.06
CA PRO A 61 14.30 -2.81 -15.94
C PRO A 61 14.28 -1.52 -15.11
N GLU A 62 14.64 -1.57 -13.85
CA GLU A 62 14.59 -0.42 -12.94
C GLU A 62 15.42 0.77 -13.47
N ASP A 63 16.65 0.51 -13.95
CA ASP A 63 17.58 1.55 -14.35
C ASP A 63 17.12 2.36 -15.58
N SER A 64 16.27 1.78 -16.41
CA SER A 64 15.74 2.39 -17.64
C SER A 64 14.24 2.62 -17.60
N HIS A 65 13.59 2.45 -16.43
CA HIS A 65 12.15 2.47 -16.32
C HIS A 65 11.55 3.87 -16.51
N THR A 66 10.83 4.06 -17.60
CA THR A 66 10.32 5.36 -18.05
C THR A 66 9.36 6.02 -17.06
N VAL A 67 8.43 5.25 -16.48
CA VAL A 67 7.48 5.75 -15.45
C VAL A 67 8.22 6.16 -14.19
N LEU A 68 9.22 5.36 -13.75
CA LEU A 68 10.02 5.69 -12.58
C LEU A 68 10.79 7.00 -12.80
N ALA A 69 11.41 7.15 -13.96
CA ALA A 69 12.14 8.37 -14.32
C ALA A 69 11.21 9.61 -14.33
N ALA A 70 10.00 9.48 -14.91
CA ALA A 70 9.03 10.56 -14.96
C ALA A 70 8.56 11.00 -13.56
N PHE A 71 8.24 10.06 -12.68
CA PHE A 71 7.77 10.39 -11.33
C PHE A 71 8.90 10.88 -10.41
N ARG A 72 10.13 10.43 -10.61
CA ARG A 72 11.30 11.00 -9.95
C ARG A 72 11.53 12.46 -10.35
N ALA A 73 11.46 12.77 -11.66
CA ALA A 73 11.55 14.12 -12.15
C ALA A 73 10.43 15.03 -11.60
N LEU A 74 9.23 14.47 -11.44
CA LEU A 74 8.09 15.20 -10.86
C LEU A 74 8.29 15.49 -9.36
N ALA A 75 8.84 14.55 -8.60
CA ALA A 75 9.17 14.76 -7.18
C ALA A 75 10.22 15.88 -7.00
N ASP A 76 11.24 15.92 -7.87
CA ASP A 76 12.25 16.99 -7.91
C ASP A 76 11.64 18.35 -8.31
N GLU A 77 10.85 18.37 -9.40
CA GLU A 77 10.13 19.57 -9.86
C GLU A 77 9.29 20.21 -8.74
N LEU A 78 8.58 19.37 -7.98
CA LEU A 78 7.65 19.80 -6.94
C LEU A 78 8.31 19.93 -5.56
N SER A 79 9.56 19.52 -5.43
CA SER A 79 10.29 19.45 -4.14
C SER A 79 9.48 18.72 -3.06
N CYS A 80 8.81 17.61 -3.42
CA CYS A 80 7.94 16.85 -2.52
C CYS A 80 8.42 15.41 -2.31
N TRP A 81 8.03 14.82 -1.19
CA TRP A 81 8.19 13.39 -0.97
C TRP A 81 7.09 12.63 -1.73
N LEU A 82 7.49 11.68 -2.57
CA LEU A 82 6.58 10.90 -3.40
C LEU A 82 6.77 9.41 -3.16
N LEU A 83 5.72 8.73 -2.68
CA LEU A 83 5.65 7.28 -2.74
C LEU A 83 5.00 6.88 -4.06
N ILE A 84 5.78 6.31 -4.97
CA ILE A 84 5.27 5.56 -6.11
C ILE A 84 4.77 4.24 -5.56
N GLY A 85 3.45 4.10 -5.44
CA GLY A 85 2.81 3.00 -4.71
C GLY A 85 3.24 1.63 -5.15
N SER A 86 3.25 1.37 -6.45
CA SER A 86 4.17 0.41 -7.08
C SER A 86 4.14 0.50 -8.60
N ILE A 87 5.18 -0.06 -9.22
CA ILE A 87 5.31 -0.30 -10.66
C ILE A 87 5.86 -1.70 -10.91
N SER A 88 5.65 -2.21 -12.14
CA SER A 88 6.09 -3.54 -12.56
C SER A 88 7.52 -3.47 -13.08
N ILE A 89 8.49 -3.91 -12.30
CA ILE A 89 9.91 -3.93 -12.67
C ILE A 89 10.26 -5.26 -13.33
N LYS A 90 10.87 -5.21 -14.52
CA LYS A 90 11.40 -6.39 -15.22
C LYS A 90 12.63 -6.92 -14.47
N LEU A 91 12.61 -8.22 -14.18
CA LEU A 91 13.73 -8.94 -13.58
C LEU A 91 14.54 -9.69 -14.66
N ASP A 92 15.69 -10.19 -14.28
CA ASP A 92 16.50 -11.08 -15.16
C ASP A 92 15.84 -12.45 -15.36
N SER A 93 14.88 -12.81 -14.47
CA SER A 93 14.02 -13.99 -14.60
C SER A 93 12.87 -13.74 -15.58
N ASP A 94 12.04 -14.77 -15.81
CA ASP A 94 10.81 -14.67 -16.60
C ASP A 94 9.64 -14.05 -15.81
N LYS A 95 9.93 -13.33 -14.73
CA LYS A 95 8.96 -12.66 -13.84
C LYS A 95 9.24 -11.18 -13.69
N LEU A 96 8.28 -10.50 -13.10
CA LEU A 96 8.34 -9.09 -12.70
C LEU A 96 8.45 -8.97 -11.18
N SER A 97 8.87 -7.80 -10.70
CA SER A 97 8.71 -7.40 -9.30
C SER A 97 7.63 -6.32 -9.20
N ASN A 98 6.67 -6.51 -8.31
CA ASN A 98 5.70 -5.47 -7.91
C ASN A 98 6.38 -4.61 -6.84
N ARG A 99 6.99 -3.47 -7.28
CA ARG A 99 7.92 -2.71 -6.45
C ARG A 99 7.47 -1.28 -6.20
N SER A 100 7.45 -0.90 -4.93
CA SER A 100 7.22 0.45 -4.44
C SER A 100 8.54 1.21 -4.30
N PHE A 101 8.49 2.53 -4.54
CA PHE A 101 9.65 3.42 -4.40
C PHE A 101 9.27 4.64 -3.57
N LEU A 102 10.06 4.92 -2.55
CA LEU A 102 10.02 6.22 -1.89
C LEU A 102 11.06 7.14 -2.55
N VAL A 103 10.59 8.26 -3.06
CA VAL A 103 11.40 9.28 -3.73
C VAL A 103 11.44 10.53 -2.87
N GLY A 104 12.63 11.06 -2.66
CA GLY A 104 12.85 12.32 -1.96
C GLY A 104 12.58 13.56 -2.82
N PRO A 105 12.58 14.77 -2.22
CA PRO A 105 12.27 16.03 -2.88
C PRO A 105 13.34 16.48 -3.91
N ASP A 106 14.44 15.75 -4.00
CA ASP A 106 15.51 15.89 -5.00
C ASP A 106 15.42 14.82 -6.13
N GLY A 107 14.32 14.10 -6.21
CA GLY A 107 14.13 13.00 -7.16
C GLY A 107 14.99 11.76 -6.87
N ALA A 108 15.73 11.71 -5.76
CA ALA A 108 16.53 10.55 -5.39
C ALA A 108 15.66 9.44 -4.80
N ILE A 109 15.95 8.19 -5.14
CA ILE A 109 15.27 7.04 -4.54
C ILE A 109 15.85 6.80 -3.14
N VAL A 110 15.01 6.98 -2.12
CA VAL A 110 15.36 6.80 -0.71
C VAL A 110 15.21 5.32 -0.29
N ALA A 111 14.14 4.67 -0.75
CA ALA A 111 13.88 3.26 -0.41
C ALA A 111 13.13 2.54 -1.54
N ARG A 112 13.24 1.22 -1.53
CA ARG A 112 12.55 0.27 -2.42
C ARG A 112 11.92 -0.82 -1.58
N TYR A 113 10.71 -1.22 -1.93
CA TYR A 113 10.04 -2.36 -1.32
C TYR A 113 9.41 -3.23 -2.40
N SER A 114 9.79 -4.50 -2.46
CA SER A 114 9.13 -5.49 -3.31
C SER A 114 8.04 -6.21 -2.51
N LYS A 115 6.83 -6.25 -3.04
CA LYS A 115 5.67 -6.91 -2.41
C LYS A 115 6.02 -8.32 -1.95
N ILE A 116 5.73 -8.64 -0.69
CA ILE A 116 6.05 -9.94 -0.11
C ILE A 116 4.94 -10.96 -0.39
N HIS A 117 3.67 -10.57 -0.17
CA HIS A 117 2.56 -11.51 -0.25
C HIS A 117 1.82 -11.39 -1.57
N MET A 118 1.86 -12.48 -2.36
CA MET A 118 1.22 -12.55 -3.68
C MET A 118 -0.27 -12.85 -3.57
N PHE A 119 -1.08 -12.15 -4.37
CA PHE A 119 -2.54 -12.29 -4.39
C PHE A 119 -2.98 -13.50 -5.25
N ASP A 120 -2.84 -14.70 -4.66
CA ASP A 120 -3.25 -15.97 -5.29
C ASP A 120 -4.56 -16.43 -4.63
N VAL A 121 -5.70 -16.03 -5.21
CA VAL A 121 -7.00 -16.21 -4.56
C VAL A 121 -8.14 -16.47 -5.55
N GLN A 122 -9.26 -16.97 -5.02
CA GLN A 122 -10.57 -17.03 -5.66
C GLN A 122 -11.57 -16.31 -4.74
N VAL A 123 -12.09 -15.17 -5.20
CA VAL A 123 -12.89 -14.28 -4.33
C VAL A 123 -14.39 -14.31 -4.62
N GLY A 124 -14.84 -15.21 -5.50
CA GLY A 124 -16.27 -15.36 -5.80
C GLY A 124 -16.82 -14.42 -6.86
N ASP A 125 -15.95 -13.61 -7.51
CA ASP A 125 -16.29 -12.75 -8.63
C ASP A 125 -16.20 -13.43 -10.02
N GLY A 126 -16.00 -14.75 -10.02
CA GLY A 126 -15.79 -15.55 -11.22
C GLY A 126 -14.34 -15.55 -11.73
N ALA A 127 -13.45 -14.76 -11.14
CA ALA A 127 -12.04 -14.71 -11.50
C ALA A 127 -11.15 -15.52 -10.55
N THR A 128 -10.09 -16.09 -11.09
CA THR A 128 -8.98 -16.68 -10.35
C THR A 128 -7.78 -15.78 -10.49
N TYR A 129 -7.29 -15.26 -9.38
CA TYR A 129 -6.09 -14.43 -9.33
C TYR A 129 -4.89 -15.30 -8.99
N ARG A 130 -3.80 -15.16 -9.75
CA ARG A 130 -2.52 -15.85 -9.54
C ARG A 130 -1.38 -14.87 -9.77
N GLU A 131 -1.20 -13.94 -8.83
CA GLU A 131 -0.18 -12.90 -8.92
C GLU A 131 1.22 -13.52 -8.98
N SER A 132 1.48 -14.60 -8.22
CA SER A 132 2.75 -15.32 -8.21
C SER A 132 3.16 -15.91 -9.57
N HIS A 133 2.20 -16.08 -10.48
CA HIS A 133 2.51 -16.52 -11.85
C HIS A 133 3.28 -15.44 -12.64
N THR A 134 3.03 -14.16 -12.35
CA THR A 134 3.63 -13.03 -13.06
C THR A 134 4.72 -12.34 -12.25
N TYR A 135 4.53 -12.25 -10.93
CA TYR A 135 5.43 -11.50 -10.04
C TYR A 135 6.19 -12.42 -9.10
N GLU A 136 7.43 -12.07 -8.83
CA GLU A 136 8.28 -12.70 -7.82
C GLU A 136 8.10 -12.00 -6.46
N PRO A 137 7.89 -12.75 -5.35
CA PRO A 137 7.73 -12.16 -4.03
C PRO A 137 9.04 -11.54 -3.54
N GLY A 138 8.92 -10.40 -2.85
CA GLY A 138 10.00 -9.87 -2.04
C GLY A 138 10.25 -10.70 -0.78
N THR A 139 11.37 -10.47 -0.12
CA THR A 139 11.80 -11.23 1.06
C THR A 139 12.08 -10.37 2.28
N GLU A 140 12.02 -9.02 2.13
CA GLU A 140 12.45 -8.08 3.16
C GLU A 140 11.34 -7.10 3.53
N ALA A 141 11.12 -6.92 4.84
CA ALA A 141 10.34 -5.80 5.35
C ALA A 141 11.20 -4.53 5.31
N VAL A 142 10.64 -3.41 4.87
CA VAL A 142 11.39 -2.16 4.66
C VAL A 142 10.86 -1.03 5.52
N LEU A 143 11.78 -0.38 6.25
CA LEU A 143 11.59 0.92 6.88
C LEU A 143 12.37 1.96 6.09
N ALA A 144 11.67 2.96 5.58
CA ALA A 144 12.28 4.09 4.89
C ALA A 144 12.51 5.24 5.88
N ALA A 145 13.67 5.89 5.80
CA ALA A 145 13.94 7.09 6.57
C ALA A 145 13.24 8.30 5.94
N THR A 146 12.50 9.05 6.75
CA THR A 146 11.87 10.31 6.35
C THR A 146 12.14 11.41 7.38
N PRO A 147 11.95 12.70 7.06
CA PRO A 147 12.09 13.78 8.04
C PRO A 147 11.13 13.68 9.24
N TRP A 148 10.07 12.91 9.08
CA TRP A 148 9.03 12.69 10.09
C TRP A 148 9.22 11.41 10.90
N GLY A 149 10.28 10.65 10.63
CA GLY A 149 10.57 9.37 11.26
C GLY A 149 10.43 8.17 10.31
N PRO A 150 10.56 6.95 10.81
CA PRO A 150 10.51 5.75 9.99
C PRO A 150 9.12 5.53 9.36
N LEU A 151 9.11 5.27 8.04
CA LEU A 151 7.95 4.91 7.26
C LEU A 151 7.99 3.41 6.93
N GLY A 152 6.97 2.67 7.33
CA GLY A 152 6.80 1.27 6.93
C GLY A 152 6.23 1.18 5.51
N MET A 153 6.83 0.34 4.66
CA MET A 153 6.37 0.14 3.29
C MET A 153 5.68 -1.22 3.16
N THR A 154 4.46 -1.23 2.62
CA THR A 154 3.70 -2.45 2.26
C THR A 154 2.95 -2.22 0.96
N ILE A 155 2.44 -3.29 0.33
CA ILE A 155 1.63 -3.20 -0.89
C ILE A 155 0.40 -4.11 -0.78
N CYS A 156 -0.80 -3.53 -0.84
CA CYS A 156 -2.09 -4.18 -1.12
C CYS A 156 -2.36 -5.43 -0.26
N TYR A 157 -2.11 -6.63 -0.81
CA TYR A 157 -2.40 -7.90 -0.15
C TYR A 157 -1.64 -8.10 1.16
N ASP A 158 -0.50 -7.42 1.34
CA ASP A 158 0.27 -7.39 2.60
C ASP A 158 -0.59 -6.98 3.79
N ILE A 159 -1.66 -6.19 3.57
CA ILE A 159 -2.57 -5.75 4.64
C ILE A 159 -3.24 -6.90 5.38
N ARG A 160 -3.33 -8.08 4.78
CA ARG A 160 -3.90 -9.27 5.41
C ARG A 160 -2.95 -10.00 6.36
N PHE A 161 -1.70 -9.56 6.42
CA PHE A 161 -0.63 -10.19 7.21
C PHE A 161 -0.20 -9.29 8.38
N PRO A 162 -0.87 -9.42 9.54
CA PRO A 162 -0.64 -8.54 10.69
C PRO A 162 0.81 -8.60 11.20
N ALA A 163 1.50 -9.73 11.05
CA ALA A 163 2.88 -9.89 11.48
C ALA A 163 3.83 -8.89 10.81
N LEU A 164 3.66 -8.63 9.49
CA LEU A 164 4.47 -7.64 8.78
C LEU A 164 4.26 -6.23 9.36
N TYR A 165 3.01 -5.81 9.56
CA TYR A 165 2.68 -4.50 10.11
C TYR A 165 3.21 -4.33 11.53
N ARG A 166 3.05 -5.38 12.35
CA ARG A 166 3.56 -5.39 13.72
C ARG A 166 5.09 -5.28 13.76
N THR A 167 5.79 -6.01 12.90
CA THR A 167 7.25 -5.94 12.77
C THR A 167 7.71 -4.52 12.42
N LEU A 168 7.06 -3.88 11.42
CA LEU A 168 7.35 -2.51 11.03
C LEU A 168 7.10 -1.52 12.19
N ALA A 169 5.97 -1.66 12.90
CA ALA A 169 5.61 -0.79 14.01
C ALA A 169 6.56 -0.95 15.22
N GLN A 170 6.96 -2.19 15.55
CA GLN A 170 7.94 -2.49 16.61
C GLN A 170 9.34 -1.96 16.26
N ALA A 171 9.68 -1.93 14.98
CA ALA A 171 10.91 -1.31 14.49
C ALA A 171 10.84 0.23 14.39
N GLY A 172 9.71 0.85 14.79
CA GLY A 172 9.56 2.29 14.95
C GLY A 172 8.69 3.00 13.94
N ALA A 173 8.08 2.31 12.96
CA ALA A 173 7.20 2.96 12.00
C ALA A 173 6.03 3.67 12.70
N GLY A 174 5.91 4.98 12.53
CA GLY A 174 4.77 5.78 12.96
C GLY A 174 3.74 5.97 11.84
N MET A 175 4.16 5.79 10.60
CA MET A 175 3.35 5.76 9.39
C MET A 175 3.62 4.45 8.65
N ILE A 176 2.59 3.85 8.07
CA ILE A 176 2.72 2.68 7.19
C ILE A 176 1.88 2.92 5.94
N THR A 177 2.47 2.73 4.77
CA THR A 177 1.77 2.87 3.49
C THR A 177 1.27 1.53 2.99
N ALA A 178 0.08 1.52 2.39
CA ALA A 178 -0.53 0.34 1.79
C ALA A 178 -1.20 0.66 0.45
N PRO A 179 -0.43 1.12 -0.56
CA PRO A 179 -0.97 1.35 -1.89
C PRO A 179 -1.60 0.07 -2.45
N ALA A 180 -2.73 0.19 -3.15
CA ALA A 180 -3.51 -0.99 -3.50
C ALA A 180 -4.22 -0.92 -4.85
N ALA A 181 -4.48 -2.12 -5.41
CA ALA A 181 -5.45 -2.38 -6.47
C ALA A 181 -6.45 -3.44 -5.99
N PHE A 182 -7.15 -3.14 -4.90
CA PHE A 182 -8.05 -4.05 -4.20
C PHE A 182 -9.28 -4.38 -5.07
N THR A 183 -9.66 -5.65 -5.16
CA THR A 183 -10.85 -6.04 -5.94
C THR A 183 -12.12 -5.44 -5.34
N GLN A 184 -13.11 -5.13 -6.18
CA GLN A 184 -14.40 -4.57 -5.74
C GLN A 184 -15.05 -5.42 -4.64
N VAL A 185 -15.14 -6.74 -4.87
CA VAL A 185 -15.81 -7.69 -3.93
C VAL A 185 -15.15 -7.70 -2.55
N THR A 186 -13.82 -7.86 -2.52
CA THR A 186 -13.11 -7.89 -1.23
C THR A 186 -12.97 -6.50 -0.62
N GLY A 187 -12.99 -5.45 -1.44
CA GLY A 187 -12.93 -4.07 -1.00
C GLY A 187 -14.16 -3.70 -0.16
N GLN A 188 -15.35 -3.95 -0.70
CA GLN A 188 -16.62 -3.71 0.01
C GLN A 188 -16.68 -4.41 1.37
N ALA A 189 -16.18 -5.64 1.45
CA ALA A 189 -16.27 -6.43 2.67
C ALA A 189 -15.13 -6.16 3.68
N HIS A 190 -13.90 -5.82 3.22
CA HIS A 190 -12.71 -5.91 4.07
C HIS A 190 -11.88 -4.63 4.13
N TRP A 191 -11.93 -3.74 3.14
CA TRP A 191 -10.96 -2.66 2.98
C TRP A 191 -10.86 -1.76 4.22
N HIS A 192 -11.95 -1.10 4.59
CA HIS A 192 -11.96 -0.18 5.74
C HIS A 192 -11.67 -0.88 7.07
N VAL A 193 -12.20 -2.10 7.24
CA VAL A 193 -11.98 -2.88 8.46
C VAL A 193 -10.49 -3.19 8.62
N LEU A 194 -9.83 -3.66 7.58
CA LEU A 194 -8.41 -3.99 7.63
C LEU A 194 -7.53 -2.75 7.82
N GLN A 195 -7.79 -1.65 7.11
CA GLN A 195 -7.06 -0.40 7.27
C GLN A 195 -7.11 0.11 8.72
N ARG A 196 -8.30 0.14 9.29
CA ARG A 196 -8.51 0.55 10.69
C ARG A 196 -7.90 -0.43 11.68
N ALA A 197 -8.00 -1.73 11.44
CA ALA A 197 -7.36 -2.74 12.29
C ALA A 197 -5.85 -2.55 12.33
N ARG A 198 -5.19 -2.36 11.16
CA ARG A 198 -3.74 -2.11 11.11
C ARG A 198 -3.34 -0.82 11.83
N ALA A 199 -4.14 0.23 11.72
CA ALA A 199 -3.88 1.47 12.46
C ALA A 199 -3.98 1.25 13.98
N ILE A 200 -5.06 0.65 14.45
CA ILE A 200 -5.36 0.47 15.87
C ILE A 200 -4.35 -0.46 16.56
N GLU A 201 -4.11 -1.64 16.01
CA GLU A 201 -3.23 -2.66 16.64
C GLU A 201 -1.76 -2.24 16.69
N ASN A 202 -1.34 -1.33 15.79
CA ASN A 202 0.03 -0.85 15.69
C ASN A 202 0.21 0.58 16.23
N GLY A 203 -0.88 1.28 16.57
CA GLY A 203 -0.84 2.68 16.96
C GLY A 203 -0.06 3.52 15.93
N ALA A 204 -0.39 3.39 14.64
CA ALA A 204 0.29 4.02 13.52
C ALA A 204 -0.71 4.61 12.53
N PHE A 205 -0.32 5.67 11.81
CA PHE A 205 -1.09 6.13 10.65
C PHE A 205 -1.00 5.10 9.53
N ILE A 206 -2.12 4.83 8.85
CA ILE A 206 -2.17 4.04 7.63
C ILE A 206 -2.56 4.95 6.48
N ILE A 207 -1.74 4.96 5.42
CA ILE A 207 -1.89 5.84 4.26
C ILE A 207 -1.97 4.96 3.01
N SER A 208 -3.15 4.91 2.39
CA SER A 208 -3.45 3.93 1.35
C SER A 208 -4.07 4.59 0.13
N ALA A 209 -3.23 4.89 -0.87
CA ALA A 209 -3.71 5.26 -2.20
C ALA A 209 -4.20 4.00 -2.94
N ALA A 210 -5.32 4.07 -3.63
CA ALA A 210 -5.97 2.94 -4.26
C ALA A 210 -6.32 3.18 -5.73
N GLN A 211 -6.27 2.10 -6.54
CA GLN A 211 -6.88 2.05 -7.85
C GLN A 211 -8.40 1.98 -7.74
N THR A 212 -9.12 2.63 -8.65
CA THR A 212 -10.58 2.65 -8.65
C THR A 212 -11.19 2.34 -10.02
N GLY A 213 -12.44 1.91 -10.00
CA GLY A 213 -13.26 1.75 -11.21
C GLY A 213 -12.94 0.50 -12.03
N THR A 214 -13.27 0.56 -13.32
CA THR A 214 -13.11 -0.57 -14.25
C THR A 214 -11.85 -0.38 -15.08
N HIS A 215 -10.98 -1.37 -15.05
CA HIS A 215 -9.75 -1.46 -15.83
C HIS A 215 -9.91 -2.38 -17.04
N ALA A 216 -8.81 -2.60 -17.74
CA ALA A 216 -8.73 -3.51 -18.87
C ALA A 216 -9.25 -4.92 -18.51
N GLU A 217 -9.86 -5.58 -19.50
CA GLU A 217 -10.52 -6.90 -19.38
C GLU A 217 -11.67 -6.93 -18.35
N GLY A 218 -12.23 -5.76 -17.99
CA GLY A 218 -13.36 -5.66 -17.06
C GLY A 218 -13.01 -5.85 -15.59
N ARG A 219 -11.73 -5.88 -15.21
CA ARG A 219 -11.31 -5.95 -13.81
C ARG A 219 -11.74 -4.71 -13.05
N GLN A 220 -12.44 -4.90 -11.93
CA GLN A 220 -12.92 -3.81 -11.08
C GLN A 220 -12.10 -3.69 -9.81
N THR A 221 -11.75 -2.45 -9.45
CA THR A 221 -11.10 -2.11 -8.19
C THR A 221 -11.98 -1.19 -7.36
N TYR A 222 -11.81 -1.28 -6.04
CA TYR A 222 -12.75 -0.73 -5.06
C TYR A 222 -12.64 0.79 -4.89
N GLY A 223 -11.47 1.39 -5.14
CA GLY A 223 -11.22 2.78 -4.80
C GLY A 223 -11.03 2.98 -3.30
N HIS A 224 -11.65 4.03 -2.77
CA HIS A 224 -11.59 4.39 -1.36
C HIS A 224 -10.16 4.54 -0.86
N SER A 225 -9.31 5.29 -1.59
CA SER A 225 -8.04 5.75 -1.02
C SER A 225 -8.31 6.35 0.35
N VAL A 226 -7.55 5.94 1.36
CA VAL A 226 -7.90 6.26 2.74
C VAL A 226 -6.70 6.65 3.57
N ILE A 227 -6.89 7.62 4.50
CA ILE A 227 -5.93 7.99 5.53
C ILE A 227 -6.57 7.71 6.87
N VAL A 228 -5.92 6.86 7.69
CA VAL A 228 -6.45 6.41 9.00
C VAL A 228 -5.49 6.81 10.11
N ALA A 229 -6.02 7.40 11.16
CA ALA A 229 -5.28 7.80 12.35
C ALA A 229 -4.91 6.60 13.25
N PRO A 230 -3.91 6.72 14.14
CA PRO A 230 -3.48 5.64 15.04
C PRO A 230 -4.56 5.08 15.96
N TRP A 231 -5.64 5.84 16.22
CA TRP A 231 -6.76 5.41 17.06
C TRP A 231 -7.92 4.81 16.24
N GLY A 232 -7.78 4.78 14.88
CA GLY A 232 -8.71 4.13 13.96
C GLY A 232 -9.73 5.07 13.32
N GLU A 233 -9.65 6.39 13.54
CA GLU A 233 -10.46 7.36 12.80
C GLU A 233 -10.04 7.42 11.33
N VAL A 234 -11.03 7.41 10.44
CA VAL A 234 -10.83 7.70 9.02
C VAL A 234 -10.76 9.21 8.86
N LEU A 235 -9.58 9.74 8.55
CA LEU A 235 -9.35 11.18 8.39
C LEU A 235 -9.79 11.68 7.02
N ALA A 236 -9.62 10.85 6.00
CA ALA A 236 -10.06 11.12 4.63
C ALA A 236 -10.34 9.81 3.89
N ASP A 237 -11.34 9.83 3.00
CA ASP A 237 -11.75 8.75 2.12
C ASP A 237 -12.13 9.32 0.75
N ALA A 238 -11.56 8.80 -0.32
CA ALA A 238 -11.78 9.29 -1.69
C ALA A 238 -13.08 8.82 -2.34
N GLY A 239 -13.80 7.87 -1.73
CA GLY A 239 -14.93 7.23 -2.40
C GLY A 239 -14.50 6.45 -3.65
N GLU A 240 -15.35 6.44 -4.68
CA GLU A 240 -15.17 5.59 -5.86
C GLU A 240 -14.59 6.33 -7.08
N ALA A 241 -14.58 7.66 -7.11
CA ALA A 241 -14.10 8.42 -8.26
C ALA A 241 -12.58 8.67 -8.20
N PRO A 242 -11.87 8.73 -9.36
CA PRO A 242 -10.51 9.23 -9.39
C PRO A 242 -10.42 10.65 -8.79
N GLY A 243 -9.34 10.94 -8.07
CA GLY A 243 -9.18 12.24 -7.43
C GLY A 243 -8.03 12.26 -6.41
N VAL A 244 -7.94 13.37 -5.69
CA VAL A 244 -6.92 13.60 -4.66
C VAL A 244 -7.59 13.90 -3.34
N ILE A 245 -7.21 13.17 -2.30
CA ILE A 245 -7.57 13.48 -0.91
C ILE A 245 -6.33 13.90 -0.12
N THR A 246 -6.52 14.76 0.87
CA THR A 246 -5.46 15.21 1.77
C THR A 246 -5.93 15.16 3.21
N ALA A 247 -4.99 14.96 4.14
CA ALA A 247 -5.21 15.14 5.57
C ALA A 247 -3.94 15.70 6.23
N GLU A 248 -4.11 16.63 7.17
CA GLU A 248 -3.05 16.99 8.10
C GLU A 248 -2.96 15.91 9.18
N ILE A 249 -1.76 15.39 9.44
CA ILE A 249 -1.49 14.42 10.49
C ILE A 249 -0.41 14.95 11.45
N ASP A 250 -0.53 14.59 12.74
CA ASP A 250 0.47 14.90 13.76
C ASP A 250 1.04 13.59 14.34
N LEU A 251 2.31 13.33 14.09
CA LEU A 251 2.98 12.12 14.59
C LEU A 251 3.04 12.02 16.12
N ALA A 252 2.75 13.12 16.84
CA ALA A 252 2.55 13.05 18.28
C ALA A 252 1.37 12.14 18.67
N ASP A 253 0.40 11.94 17.76
CA ASP A 253 -0.74 11.06 18.00
C ASP A 253 -0.35 9.57 18.05
N VAL A 254 0.74 9.20 17.38
CA VAL A 254 1.34 7.86 17.49
C VAL A 254 1.78 7.58 18.93
N ALA A 255 2.53 8.52 19.52
CA ALA A 255 2.97 8.39 20.91
C ALA A 255 1.79 8.37 21.88
N LYS A 256 0.77 9.21 21.65
CA LYS A 256 -0.46 9.24 22.46
C LYS A 256 -1.24 7.91 22.39
N ALA A 257 -1.41 7.36 21.18
CA ALA A 257 -2.11 6.09 20.98
C ALA A 257 -1.35 4.93 21.66
N ARG A 258 -0.05 4.82 21.38
CA ARG A 258 0.82 3.78 21.98
C ARG A 258 0.96 3.92 23.49
N GLY A 259 0.93 5.15 24.02
CA GLY A 259 0.94 5.40 25.48
C GLY A 259 -0.34 4.96 26.17
N LYS A 260 -1.52 5.10 25.50
CA LYS A 260 -2.81 4.62 26.03
C LYS A 260 -2.95 3.10 25.97
N VAL A 261 -2.50 2.48 24.86
CA VAL A 261 -2.57 1.03 24.61
C VAL A 261 -1.21 0.53 24.12
N PRO A 262 -0.24 0.22 25.03
CA PRO A 262 1.11 -0.14 24.66
C PRO A 262 1.25 -1.60 24.20
N SER A 263 0.33 -2.08 23.35
CA SER A 263 0.24 -3.48 22.91
C SER A 263 1.51 -3.98 22.21
N LEU A 264 2.27 -3.09 21.55
CA LEU A 264 3.51 -3.45 20.86
C LEU A 264 4.61 -3.95 21.78
N SER A 265 4.57 -3.58 23.09
CA SER A 265 5.52 -4.02 24.12
C SER A 265 4.98 -5.15 24.99
N HIS A 266 3.72 -5.58 24.80
CA HIS A 266 3.07 -6.58 25.63
C HIS A 266 3.07 -7.99 25.02
N ASP A 267 3.91 -8.24 24.04
CA ASP A 267 4.03 -9.56 23.43
C ASP A 267 4.43 -10.62 24.49
N ARG A 268 3.82 -11.79 24.35
CA ARG A 268 4.12 -12.97 25.15
C ARG A 268 4.44 -14.15 24.25
N VAL A 269 5.45 -14.90 24.60
CA VAL A 269 5.70 -16.19 23.98
C VAL A 269 4.64 -17.17 24.51
N PHE A 270 4.00 -17.90 23.62
CA PHE A 270 3.05 -18.95 23.94
C PHE A 270 3.33 -20.20 23.15
N ALA A 271 2.93 -21.36 23.71
CA ALA A 271 3.11 -22.65 23.05
C ALA A 271 2.16 -22.80 21.84
N ALA A 272 2.50 -23.70 20.95
CA ALA A 272 1.59 -24.10 19.87
C ALA A 272 0.22 -24.55 20.44
N PRO A 273 -0.90 -24.30 19.71
CA PRO A 273 -2.21 -24.72 20.19
C PRO A 273 -2.27 -26.25 20.40
N ARG A 274 -2.90 -26.66 21.49
CA ARG A 274 -3.25 -28.06 21.74
C ARG A 274 -4.75 -28.25 21.58
N THR A 275 -5.17 -29.39 21.01
CA THR A 275 -6.57 -29.78 21.00
C THR A 275 -6.97 -30.24 22.41
N ALA A 276 -7.98 -29.61 23.00
CA ALA A 276 -8.60 -30.11 24.20
C ALA A 276 -9.58 -31.25 23.82
N GLU A 277 -9.39 -32.45 24.41
CA GLU A 277 -10.36 -33.54 24.20
C GLU A 277 -11.67 -33.21 24.93
N ALA A 278 -12.79 -33.42 24.26
CA ALA A 278 -14.09 -33.29 24.92
C ALA A 278 -14.20 -34.38 26.02
N ALA A 279 -14.68 -33.97 27.20
CA ALA A 279 -15.02 -34.97 28.20
C ALA A 279 -16.06 -35.95 27.63
N PRO A 280 -15.93 -37.26 27.87
CA PRO A 280 -16.91 -38.21 27.40
C PRO A 280 -18.30 -37.80 27.92
N VAL A 281 -19.26 -37.67 27.00
CA VAL A 281 -20.67 -37.46 27.38
C VAL A 281 -21.09 -38.70 28.17
N ALA A 282 -21.40 -38.55 29.46
CA ALA A 282 -21.95 -39.63 30.24
C ALA A 282 -23.21 -40.16 29.53
N ALA A 283 -23.18 -41.43 29.12
CA ALA A 283 -24.38 -42.07 28.61
C ALA A 283 -25.43 -42.03 29.75
N GLY A 284 -26.48 -41.23 29.52
CA GLY A 284 -27.62 -41.23 30.46
C GLY A 284 -28.23 -42.62 30.51
N GLU A 285 -28.36 -43.13 31.69
CA GLU A 285 -29.15 -44.36 32.01
C GLU A 285 -30.64 -44.12 31.73
#